data_9bd8c30af370b6e8432e9784ebaee722
#
_entry.id   9bd8c30af370b6e8432e9784ebaee722
#
_cell.length_a   1.000
_cell.length_b   1.000
_cell.length_c   1.000
_cell.angle_alpha   90.00
_cell.angle_beta   90.00
_cell.angle_gamma   90.00
#
_symmetry.space_group_name_H-M   'P 1'
#
loop_
_entity.id
_entity.type
_entity.pdbx_description
1 polymer ?
#
loop_
_entity_poly.entity_id
_entity_poly.type
_entity_poly.pdbx_seq_one_letter_code
_entity_poly.pdbx_strand_id
1 'polypeptide(L)'
;MAEFAAARAAVLGDDPDAARAVAERIWDRTPNDQPSAHSANQLGMVFSRLDCTPRWRERLPEVGIPALVVHGRRDPFFPVGNGEAIAREIPGARLLVLDDAGTAVPVAAVDVIAEAMLALDRQLLTRTRTASAACRW
;
A
#
# COMPACT_ATOMS: atom_id res chain seq x y z
N MET A 1 -12.40 3.91 -20.01
CA MET A 1 -11.51 3.72 -18.84
C MET A 1 -12.30 3.48 -17.55
N ALA A 2 -13.27 4.30 -17.22
CA ALA A 2 -14.08 4.15 -15.99
C ALA A 2 -14.84 2.80 -15.93
N GLU A 3 -15.46 2.38 -17.02
CA GLU A 3 -16.13 1.06 -17.11
C GLU A 3 -15.16 -0.12 -16.91
N PHE A 4 -13.95 -0.01 -17.43
CA PHE A 4 -12.93 -1.03 -17.21
C PHE A 4 -12.48 -1.09 -15.74
N ALA A 5 -12.35 0.07 -15.10
CA ALA A 5 -12.03 0.15 -13.67
C ALA A 5 -13.14 -0.47 -12.81
N ALA A 6 -14.42 -0.20 -13.12
CA ALA A 6 -15.56 -0.79 -12.43
C ALA A 6 -15.62 -2.31 -12.59
N ALA A 7 -15.46 -2.81 -13.82
CA ALA A 7 -15.45 -4.24 -14.10
C ALA A 7 -14.32 -4.96 -13.38
N ARG A 8 -13.13 -4.37 -13.36
CA ARG A 8 -11.97 -4.89 -12.63
C ARG A 8 -12.20 -4.90 -11.12
N ALA A 9 -12.77 -3.83 -10.56
CA ALA A 9 -13.08 -3.74 -9.14
C ALA A 9 -14.04 -4.85 -8.70
N ALA A 10 -15.10 -5.12 -9.47
CA ALA A 10 -16.03 -6.20 -9.19
C ALA A 10 -15.34 -7.58 -9.11
N VAL A 11 -14.37 -7.84 -10.00
CA VAL A 11 -13.58 -9.09 -9.98
C VAL A 11 -12.66 -9.16 -8.75
N LEU A 12 -12.16 -8.00 -8.29
CA LEU A 12 -11.24 -7.90 -7.16
C LEU A 12 -11.94 -7.82 -5.79
N GLY A 13 -13.27 -7.88 -5.77
CA GLY A 13 -14.05 -7.73 -4.54
C GLY A 13 -14.12 -6.30 -4.00
N ASP A 14 -13.80 -5.33 -4.85
CA ASP A 14 -13.88 -3.91 -4.54
C ASP A 14 -15.22 -3.31 -5.01
N ASP A 15 -15.57 -2.13 -4.52
CA ASP A 15 -16.78 -1.42 -4.95
C ASP A 15 -16.63 -0.87 -6.38
N PRO A 16 -17.43 -1.34 -7.36
CA PRO A 16 -17.31 -0.92 -8.76
C PRO A 16 -17.65 0.57 -8.98
N ASP A 17 -18.61 1.12 -8.24
CA ASP A 17 -19.03 2.51 -8.40
C ASP A 17 -18.00 3.47 -7.80
N ALA A 18 -17.42 3.14 -6.67
CA ALA A 18 -16.28 3.87 -6.10
C ALA A 18 -15.07 3.83 -7.03
N ALA A 19 -14.76 2.68 -7.62
CA ALA A 19 -13.66 2.53 -8.56
C ALA A 19 -13.87 3.36 -9.84
N ARG A 20 -15.11 3.39 -10.36
CA ARG A 20 -15.50 4.23 -11.50
C ARG A 20 -15.26 5.71 -11.19
N ALA A 21 -15.78 6.20 -10.07
CA ALA A 21 -15.66 7.58 -9.66
C ALA A 21 -14.19 8.01 -9.47
N VAL A 22 -13.35 7.13 -8.94
CA VAL A 22 -11.90 7.37 -8.83
C VAL A 22 -11.25 7.45 -10.20
N ALA A 23 -11.57 6.54 -11.12
CA ALA A 23 -11.02 6.51 -12.47
C ALA A 23 -11.39 7.77 -13.26
N GLU A 24 -12.64 8.25 -13.16
CA GLU A 24 -13.10 9.49 -13.77
C GLU A 24 -12.32 10.69 -13.24
N ARG A 25 -12.19 10.84 -11.91
CA ARG A 25 -11.41 11.94 -11.32
C ARG A 25 -9.94 11.93 -11.73
N ILE A 26 -9.33 10.76 -11.87
CA ILE A 26 -7.94 10.64 -12.33
C ILE A 26 -7.87 11.06 -13.81
N TRP A 27 -8.79 10.60 -14.62
CA TRP A 27 -8.85 10.91 -16.04
C TRP A 27 -9.00 12.42 -16.29
N ASP A 28 -9.93 13.06 -15.61
CA ASP A 28 -10.21 14.49 -15.75
C ASP A 28 -9.03 15.40 -15.34
N ARG A 29 -8.20 14.92 -14.42
CA ARG A 29 -7.01 15.66 -13.95
C ARG A 29 -5.75 15.39 -14.77
N THR A 30 -5.76 14.36 -15.59
CA THR A 30 -4.57 13.95 -16.34
C THR A 30 -4.65 14.52 -17.75
N PRO A 31 -3.86 15.54 -18.10
CA PRO A 31 -3.74 16.01 -19.49
C PRO A 31 -3.15 14.84 -20.29
N ASN A 32 -3.99 14.13 -21.02
CA ASN A 32 -3.61 12.86 -21.60
C ASN A 32 -3.95 12.84 -23.09
N ASP A 33 -2.95 13.14 -23.88
CA ASP A 33 -2.94 12.91 -25.32
C ASP A 33 -2.56 11.46 -25.68
N GLN A 34 -2.09 10.66 -24.69
CA GLN A 34 -1.67 9.27 -24.89
C GLN A 34 -2.29 8.30 -23.87
N PRO A 35 -3.56 7.91 -24.03
CA PRO A 35 -4.26 7.02 -23.10
C PRO A 35 -3.58 5.65 -22.90
N SER A 36 -2.82 5.20 -23.88
CA SER A 36 -2.08 3.92 -23.82
C SER A 36 -0.83 3.97 -22.95
N ALA A 37 -0.31 5.15 -22.59
CA ALA A 37 0.91 5.28 -21.81
C ALA A 37 0.81 4.64 -20.43
N HIS A 38 -0.33 4.75 -19.75
CA HIS A 38 -0.56 4.10 -18.45
C HIS A 38 -0.51 2.58 -18.55
N SER A 39 -1.18 2.02 -19.56
CA SER A 39 -1.16 0.56 -19.78
C SER A 39 0.23 0.08 -20.16
N ALA A 40 0.95 0.84 -21.00
CA ALA A 40 2.31 0.53 -21.39
C ALA A 40 3.27 0.55 -20.21
N ASN A 41 3.15 1.52 -19.28
CA ASN A 41 3.96 1.58 -18.07
C ASN A 41 3.69 0.41 -17.14
N GLN A 42 2.44 0.03 -16.92
CA GLN A 42 2.11 -1.12 -16.08
C GLN A 42 2.64 -2.43 -16.68
N LEU A 43 2.43 -2.64 -17.99
CA LEU A 43 2.94 -3.83 -18.66
C LEU A 43 4.46 -3.84 -18.69
N GLY A 44 5.10 -2.70 -18.94
CA GLY A 44 6.56 -2.58 -18.93
C GLY A 44 7.16 -2.94 -17.57
N MET A 45 6.52 -2.55 -16.47
CA MET A 45 6.98 -2.89 -15.13
C MET A 45 6.81 -4.39 -14.82
N VAL A 46 5.71 -5.01 -15.26
CA VAL A 46 5.44 -6.45 -15.03
C VAL A 46 6.40 -7.32 -15.84
N PHE A 47 6.73 -6.92 -17.09
CA PHE A 47 7.57 -7.68 -17.98
C PHE A 47 9.04 -7.23 -18.01
N SER A 48 9.41 -6.18 -17.29
CA SER A 48 10.80 -5.78 -17.16
C SER A 48 11.60 -6.86 -16.42
N ARG A 49 12.77 -7.16 -16.93
CA ARG A 49 13.74 -7.99 -16.19
C ARG A 49 14.37 -7.11 -15.10
N LEU A 50 13.70 -7.01 -13.96
CA LEU A 50 14.25 -6.35 -12.80
C LEU A 50 15.34 -7.24 -12.19
N ASP A 51 16.55 -6.73 -12.07
CA ASP A 51 17.57 -7.36 -11.23
C ASP A 51 17.19 -7.12 -9.77
N CYS A 52 16.65 -8.15 -9.12
CA CYS A 52 16.26 -8.13 -7.72
C CYS A 52 17.34 -8.76 -6.82
N THR A 53 18.61 -8.68 -7.22
CA THR A 53 19.72 -9.20 -6.42
C THR A 53 20.35 -8.08 -5.57
N PRO A 54 20.51 -8.20 -4.24
CA PRO A 54 19.94 -9.25 -3.39
C PRO A 54 18.43 -9.23 -3.37
N ARG A 55 17.80 -10.38 -3.07
CA ARG A 55 16.33 -10.48 -3.03
C ARG A 55 15.77 -9.44 -2.07
N TRP A 56 14.79 -8.67 -2.51
CA TRP A 56 14.20 -7.59 -1.71
C TRP A 56 13.74 -8.05 -0.32
N ARG A 57 13.25 -9.27 -0.21
CA ARG A 57 12.77 -9.84 1.05
C ARG A 57 13.90 -10.04 2.07
N GLU A 58 15.09 -10.40 1.63
CA GLU A 58 16.28 -10.58 2.49
C GLU A 58 16.71 -9.25 3.12
N ARG A 59 16.28 -8.13 2.55
CA ARG A 59 16.58 -6.77 3.04
C ARG A 59 15.52 -6.20 3.97
N LEU A 60 14.38 -6.85 4.16
CA LEU A 60 13.33 -6.38 5.07
C LEU A 60 13.83 -6.19 6.52
N PRO A 61 14.71 -7.04 7.06
CA PRO A 61 15.30 -6.81 8.38
C PRO A 61 16.18 -5.56 8.50
N GLU A 62 16.64 -5.00 7.37
CA GLU A 62 17.45 -3.77 7.33
C GLU A 62 16.60 -2.49 7.44
N VAL A 63 15.28 -2.60 7.35
CA VAL A 63 14.36 -1.45 7.46
C VAL A 63 14.40 -0.91 8.88
N GLY A 64 15.13 0.18 9.09
CA GLY A 64 15.34 0.82 10.39
C GLY A 64 14.34 1.93 10.72
N ILE A 65 13.37 2.17 9.85
CA ILE A 65 12.31 3.16 10.06
C ILE A 65 11.00 2.47 10.44
N PRO A 66 10.10 3.14 11.18
CA PRO A 66 8.78 2.59 11.45
C PRO A 66 8.01 2.30 10.17
N ALA A 67 7.40 1.12 10.12
CA ALA A 67 6.66 0.67 8.97
C ALA A 67 5.23 0.27 9.36
N LEU A 68 4.26 0.64 8.53
CA LEU A 68 2.89 0.16 8.59
C LEU A 68 2.61 -0.67 7.34
N VAL A 69 2.30 -1.94 7.54
CA VAL A 69 1.82 -2.84 6.48
C VAL A 69 0.30 -2.80 6.50
N VAL A 70 -0.30 -2.43 5.38
CA VAL A 70 -1.76 -2.44 5.22
C VAL A 70 -2.11 -3.53 4.22
N HIS A 71 -3.08 -4.39 4.56
CA HIS A 71 -3.46 -5.51 3.70
C HIS A 71 -4.98 -5.76 3.74
N GLY A 72 -5.58 -5.99 2.57
CA GLY A 72 -6.99 -6.36 2.48
C GLY A 72 -7.17 -7.86 2.73
N ARG A 73 -8.10 -8.24 3.64
CA ARG A 73 -8.34 -9.65 3.94
C ARG A 73 -8.92 -10.42 2.77
N ARG A 74 -9.67 -9.73 1.91
CA ARG A 74 -10.35 -10.31 0.74
C ARG A 74 -9.53 -10.21 -0.54
N ASP A 75 -8.23 -9.90 -0.45
CA ASP A 75 -7.37 -9.80 -1.64
C ASP A 75 -7.28 -11.17 -2.32
N PRO A 76 -7.77 -11.29 -3.58
CA PRO A 76 -7.79 -12.56 -4.30
C PRO A 76 -6.42 -12.96 -4.86
N PHE A 77 -5.47 -12.02 -4.97
CA PHE A 77 -4.15 -12.27 -5.52
C PHE A 77 -3.10 -12.53 -4.45
N PHE A 78 -3.18 -11.78 -3.36
CA PHE A 78 -2.20 -11.85 -2.28
C PHE A 78 -2.89 -12.19 -0.97
N PRO A 79 -2.85 -13.46 -0.53
CA PRO A 79 -3.41 -13.86 0.75
C PRO A 79 -2.85 -13.02 1.91
N VAL A 80 -3.66 -12.78 2.93
CA VAL A 80 -3.30 -11.94 4.10
C VAL A 80 -1.98 -12.37 4.76
N GLY A 81 -1.63 -13.65 4.67
CA GLY A 81 -0.34 -14.19 5.15
C GLY A 81 0.90 -13.52 4.52
N ASN A 82 0.77 -12.91 3.35
CA ASN A 82 1.87 -12.12 2.76
C ASN A 82 2.11 -10.84 3.56
N GLY A 83 1.05 -10.11 3.93
CA GLY A 83 1.14 -8.93 4.79
C GLY A 83 1.68 -9.27 6.17
N GLU A 84 1.22 -10.38 6.75
CA GLU A 84 1.71 -10.89 8.03
C GLU A 84 3.21 -11.23 7.98
N ALA A 85 3.67 -11.87 6.89
CA ALA A 85 5.08 -12.19 6.70
C ALA A 85 5.93 -10.92 6.60
N ILE A 86 5.53 -9.95 5.80
CA ILE A 86 6.25 -8.68 5.66
C ILE A 86 6.32 -7.95 7.01
N ALA A 87 5.22 -7.84 7.72
CA ALA A 87 5.18 -7.16 9.02
C ALA A 87 6.06 -7.86 10.06
N ARG A 88 6.16 -9.18 10.02
CA ARG A 88 7.04 -9.96 10.92
C ARG A 88 8.51 -9.80 10.58
N GLU A 89 8.85 -9.64 9.30
CA GLU A 89 10.23 -9.56 8.83
C GLU A 89 10.83 -8.16 8.96
N ILE A 90 10.00 -7.11 9.02
CA ILE A 90 10.45 -5.74 9.29
C ILE A 90 10.46 -5.47 10.80
N PRO A 91 11.61 -5.13 11.41
CA PRO A 91 11.70 -4.88 12.84
C PRO A 91 10.78 -3.74 13.29
N GLY A 92 9.84 -4.05 14.19
CA GLY A 92 8.92 -3.06 14.74
C GLY A 92 7.81 -2.60 13.81
N ALA A 93 7.62 -3.26 12.68
CA ALA A 93 6.48 -2.98 11.80
C ALA A 93 5.15 -3.33 12.48
N ARG A 94 4.11 -2.58 12.09
CA ARG A 94 2.72 -2.84 12.46
C ARG A 94 1.95 -3.36 11.26
N LEU A 95 1.00 -4.27 11.52
CA LEU A 95 0.07 -4.76 10.51
C LEU A 95 -1.32 -4.18 10.77
N LEU A 96 -1.93 -3.63 9.74
CA LEU A 96 -3.34 -3.26 9.69
C LEU A 96 -4.03 -4.12 8.63
N VAL A 97 -4.90 -5.01 9.06
CA VAL A 97 -5.73 -5.81 8.15
C VAL A 97 -7.08 -5.13 8.00
N LEU A 98 -7.48 -4.89 6.75
CA LEU A 98 -8.79 -4.35 6.40
C LEU A 98 -9.71 -5.51 6.02
N ASP A 99 -10.66 -5.85 6.90
CA ASP A 99 -11.45 -7.07 6.77
C ASP A 99 -12.35 -7.09 5.52
N ASP A 100 -12.82 -5.93 5.11
CA ASP A 100 -13.73 -5.78 3.96
C ASP A 100 -13.04 -5.26 2.69
N ALA A 101 -11.72 -5.16 2.67
CA ALA A 101 -10.97 -4.70 1.51
C ALA A 101 -10.40 -5.87 0.69
N GLY A 102 -10.41 -5.67 -0.63
CA GLY A 102 -9.68 -6.49 -1.60
C GLY A 102 -8.26 -5.96 -1.86
N THR A 103 -7.87 -5.93 -3.14
CA THR A 103 -6.54 -5.44 -3.55
C THR A 103 -6.42 -3.92 -3.46
N ALA A 104 -7.52 -3.19 -3.68
CA ALA A 104 -7.53 -1.75 -3.59
C ALA A 104 -7.91 -1.27 -2.18
N VAL A 105 -7.42 -0.09 -1.82
CA VAL A 105 -7.81 0.58 -0.57
C VAL A 105 -9.15 1.27 -0.79
N PRO A 106 -10.24 0.82 -0.13
CA PRO A 106 -11.54 1.47 -0.27
C PRO A 106 -11.54 2.83 0.42
N VAL A 107 -12.33 3.77 -0.10
CA VAL A 107 -12.46 5.12 0.49
C VAL A 107 -12.88 5.05 1.97
N ALA A 108 -13.74 4.10 2.33
CA ALA A 108 -14.18 3.89 3.70
C ALA A 108 -13.04 3.52 4.69
N ALA A 109 -11.90 3.04 4.19
CA ALA A 109 -10.74 2.69 5.03
C ALA A 109 -9.75 3.84 5.23
N VAL A 110 -9.97 5.00 4.59
CA VAL A 110 -9.02 6.11 4.63
C VAL A 110 -8.79 6.60 6.06
N ASP A 111 -9.85 6.76 6.85
CA ASP A 111 -9.74 7.27 8.22
C ASP A 111 -8.97 6.31 9.13
N VAL A 112 -9.26 5.02 9.08
CA VAL A 112 -8.57 4.02 9.91
C VAL A 112 -7.10 3.88 9.52
N ILE A 113 -6.76 4.03 8.24
CA ILE A 113 -5.37 4.05 7.78
C ILE A 113 -4.67 5.32 8.27
N ALA A 114 -5.31 6.49 8.13
CA ALA A 114 -4.77 7.75 8.60
C ALA A 114 -4.49 7.73 10.10
N GLU A 115 -5.42 7.21 10.90
CA GLU A 115 -5.22 7.02 12.35
C GLU A 115 -4.04 6.10 12.66
N ALA A 116 -3.91 4.99 11.92
CA ALA A 116 -2.81 4.06 12.10
C ALA A 116 -1.45 4.71 11.75
N MET A 117 -1.39 5.52 10.70
CA MET A 117 -0.20 6.29 10.30
C MET A 117 0.17 7.34 11.36
N LEU A 118 -0.81 8.12 11.85
CA LEU A 118 -0.58 9.09 12.91
C LEU A 118 -0.13 8.45 14.22
N ALA A 119 -0.62 7.26 14.53
CA ALA A 119 -0.18 6.50 15.70
C ALA A 119 1.28 6.03 15.53
N LEU A 120 1.70 5.70 14.32
CA LEU A 120 3.09 5.34 14.02
C LEU A 120 4.04 6.54 14.21
N ASP A 121 3.64 7.71 13.72
CA ASP A 121 4.40 8.95 13.84
C ASP A 121 4.59 9.37 15.31
N ARG A 122 3.54 9.26 16.13
CA ARG A 122 3.64 9.51 17.58
C ARG A 122 4.65 8.62 18.28
N GLN A 123 4.79 7.37 17.85
CA GLN A 123 5.80 6.45 18.41
C GLN A 123 7.23 6.89 18.04
N LEU A 124 7.42 7.44 16.85
CA LEU A 124 8.71 8.03 16.43
C LEU A 124 9.12 9.17 17.34
N LEU A 125 8.22 10.14 17.51
CA LEU A 125 8.49 11.32 18.34
C LEU A 125 8.82 10.95 19.79
N THR A 126 8.21 9.89 20.31
CA THR A 126 8.47 9.41 21.67
C THR A 126 9.86 8.75 21.76
N ARG A 127 10.24 7.94 20.76
CA ARG A 127 11.55 7.26 20.72
C ARG A 127 12.71 8.25 20.57
N THR A 128 12.56 9.26 19.73
CA THR A 128 13.61 10.29 19.55
C THR A 128 13.79 11.13 20.81
N ARG A 129 12.72 11.43 21.54
CA ARG A 129 12.80 12.15 22.83
C ARG A 129 13.50 11.36 23.91
N THR A 130 13.21 10.05 24.03
CA THR A 130 13.89 9.18 25.02
C THR A 130 15.35 8.95 24.67
N ALA A 131 15.70 8.79 23.40
CA ALA A 131 17.10 8.66 22.96
C ALA A 131 17.91 9.94 23.24
N SER A 132 17.32 11.13 22.99
CA SER A 132 17.96 12.42 23.29
C SER A 132 18.10 12.69 24.79
N ALA A 133 17.23 12.15 25.65
CA ALA A 133 17.32 12.29 27.09
C ALA A 133 18.42 11.37 27.68
N ALA A 134 18.69 10.21 27.05
CA ALA A 134 19.70 9.26 27.50
C ALA A 134 21.14 9.68 27.15
N CYS A 135 21.32 10.64 26.24
CA CYS A 135 22.64 11.13 25.80
C CYS A 135 23.15 12.35 26.58
N ARG A 136 22.54 12.71 27.71
CA ARG A 136 22.97 13.83 28.57
C ARG A 136 23.60 13.31 29.86
N TRP A 137 24.80 12.72 29.73
CA TRP A 137 25.76 12.48 30.85
C TRP A 137 27.17 12.72 30.33
#